data_48d3fe676e01e6d8f47df411b37e3e1e
#
_entry.id   48d3fe676e01e6d8f47df411b37e3e1e
#
_cell.length_a   1.000
_cell.length_b   1.000
_cell.length_c   1.000
_cell.angle_alpha   90.00
_cell.angle_beta   90.00
_cell.angle_gamma   90.00
#
_symmetry.space_group_name_H-M   'P 1'
#
loop_
_entity.id
_entity.type
_entity.pdbx_description
1 polymer ?
#
loop_
_entity_poly.entity_id
_entity_poly.type
_entity_poly.pdbx_seq_one_letter_code
_entity_poly.pdbx_strand_id
1 'polypeptide(L)'
;MSHRVSSHPEISVVIAVGDHEDSVGHLIRRVSSHLERLGRSFEILAVNAGSSDNSLSIAAILAGNIRGLRVLAREAGGRPFLRGASEARGDVLVLLEAGKPVSLAPLGWALSRLAGGRDAVVLRGRYVVARRLAALPVIVRASRPGLFFEALFERRAQELGIDVVGSRPRRPTPLLLRPVLRFLAA
;
A
#
# COMPACT_ATOMS: atom_id res chain seq x y z
N MET A 1 0.97 -23.95 -16.23
CA MET A 1 0.38 -22.81 -16.96
C MET A 1 1.36 -21.65 -16.91
N SER A 2 1.98 -21.34 -18.06
CA SER A 2 2.99 -20.28 -18.14
C SER A 2 2.32 -18.92 -18.13
N HIS A 3 2.36 -18.22 -16.99
CA HIS A 3 1.92 -16.82 -16.95
C HIS A 3 2.82 -16.00 -17.88
N ARG A 4 2.26 -15.54 -19.00
CA ARG A 4 2.91 -14.56 -19.88
C ARG A 4 3.31 -13.39 -19.00
N VAL A 5 4.61 -13.13 -18.95
CA VAL A 5 5.11 -11.86 -18.44
C VAL A 5 4.68 -10.83 -19.46
N SER A 6 3.61 -10.15 -19.19
CA SER A 6 3.29 -8.92 -19.89
C SER A 6 4.47 -7.97 -19.66
N SER A 7 5.00 -7.40 -20.72
CA SER A 7 6.00 -6.32 -20.66
C SER A 7 5.47 -5.09 -19.89
N HIS A 8 4.18 -5.06 -19.64
CA HIS A 8 3.45 -4.02 -18.93
C HIS A 8 2.58 -4.68 -17.84
N PRO A 9 2.91 -4.54 -16.53
CA PRO A 9 2.09 -5.06 -15.46
C PRO A 9 0.78 -4.29 -15.36
N GLU A 10 -0.30 -4.94 -14.91
CA GLU A 10 -1.56 -4.26 -14.63
C GLU A 10 -1.45 -3.45 -13.33
N ILE A 11 -0.73 -3.98 -12.34
CA ILE A 11 -0.66 -3.45 -10.98
C ILE A 11 0.79 -3.21 -10.59
N SER A 12 1.08 -2.01 -10.10
CA SER A 12 2.33 -1.70 -9.41
C SER A 12 2.06 -1.50 -7.92
N VAL A 13 2.66 -2.36 -7.10
CA VAL A 13 2.61 -2.23 -5.64
C VAL A 13 3.82 -1.46 -5.16
N VAL A 14 3.62 -0.28 -4.61
CA VAL A 14 4.68 0.54 -4.02
C VAL A 14 4.67 0.35 -2.51
N ILE A 15 5.74 -0.20 -1.98
CA ILE A 15 5.93 -0.41 -0.55
C ILE A 15 6.97 0.58 -0.04
N ALA A 16 6.56 1.53 0.80
CA ALA A 16 7.48 2.39 1.51
C ALA A 16 8.14 1.61 2.66
N VAL A 17 9.46 1.45 2.59
CA VAL A 17 10.25 0.63 3.52
C VAL A 17 11.06 1.53 4.43
N GLY A 18 10.67 1.60 5.72
CA GLY A 18 11.45 2.16 6.83
C GLY A 18 12.12 1.03 7.62
N ASP A 19 12.36 1.26 8.91
CA ASP A 19 12.97 0.30 9.83
C ASP A 19 11.97 -0.78 10.27
N HIS A 20 11.84 -1.84 9.46
CA HIS A 20 10.88 -2.94 9.62
C HIS A 20 11.46 -4.29 9.20
N GLU A 21 12.72 -4.58 9.58
CA GLU A 21 13.42 -5.82 9.19
C GLU A 21 12.67 -7.10 9.56
N ASP A 22 11.97 -7.11 10.71
CA ASP A 22 11.21 -8.26 11.17
C ASP A 22 9.96 -8.57 10.32
N SER A 23 9.43 -7.61 9.60
CA SER A 23 8.12 -7.73 8.94
C SER A 23 8.14 -7.51 7.42
N VAL A 24 9.11 -6.78 6.89
CA VAL A 24 9.15 -6.41 5.47
C VAL A 24 9.21 -7.63 4.54
N GLY A 25 10.01 -8.63 4.87
CA GLY A 25 10.12 -9.85 4.07
C GLY A 25 8.81 -10.64 4.03
N HIS A 26 8.09 -10.70 5.16
CA HIS A 26 6.80 -11.34 5.23
C HIS A 26 5.74 -10.57 4.42
N LEU A 27 5.73 -9.25 4.52
CA LEU A 27 4.82 -8.40 3.75
C LEU A 27 5.00 -8.59 2.24
N ILE A 28 6.25 -8.53 1.75
CA ILE A 28 6.57 -8.69 0.33
C ILE A 28 6.08 -10.04 -0.20
N ARG A 29 6.38 -11.15 0.51
CA ARG A 29 5.92 -12.50 0.12
C ARG A 29 4.40 -12.61 0.10
N ARG A 30 3.73 -12.05 1.10
CA ARG A 30 2.25 -12.04 1.17
C ARG A 30 1.63 -11.26 0.01
N VAL A 31 2.19 -10.11 -0.34
CA VAL A 31 1.74 -9.30 -1.48
C VAL A 31 1.89 -10.10 -2.78
N SER A 32 3.07 -10.66 -3.05
CA SER A 32 3.33 -11.49 -4.24
C SER A 32 2.34 -12.64 -4.34
N SER A 33 2.26 -13.49 -3.32
CA SER A 33 1.35 -14.64 -3.32
C SER A 33 -0.13 -14.26 -3.43
N HIS A 34 -0.53 -13.10 -2.90
CA HIS A 34 -1.92 -12.64 -3.02
C HIS A 34 -2.25 -12.22 -4.45
N LEU A 35 -1.35 -11.47 -5.12
CA LEU A 35 -1.54 -11.02 -6.50
C LEU A 35 -1.47 -12.18 -7.49
N GLU A 36 -0.60 -13.17 -7.26
CA GLU A 36 -0.56 -14.42 -8.01
C GLU A 36 -1.90 -15.16 -7.96
N ARG A 37 -2.51 -15.28 -6.76
CA ARG A 37 -3.84 -15.90 -6.61
C ARG A 37 -4.96 -15.11 -7.29
N LEU A 38 -4.82 -13.79 -7.39
CA LEU A 38 -5.77 -12.95 -8.15
C LEU A 38 -5.60 -13.10 -9.67
N GLY A 39 -4.55 -13.78 -10.14
CA GLY A 39 -4.28 -13.97 -11.56
C GLY A 39 -3.94 -12.68 -12.30
N ARG A 40 -3.43 -11.66 -11.60
CA ARG A 40 -3.09 -10.35 -12.16
C ARG A 40 -1.60 -10.25 -12.45
N SER A 41 -1.25 -9.59 -13.56
CA SER A 41 0.15 -9.22 -13.82
C SER A 41 0.53 -8.04 -12.92
N PHE A 42 1.70 -8.14 -12.27
CA PHE A 42 2.11 -7.14 -11.30
C PHE A 42 3.62 -6.94 -11.23
N GLU A 43 4.02 -5.83 -10.66
CA GLU A 43 5.35 -5.57 -10.12
C GLU A 43 5.24 -5.09 -8.67
N ILE A 44 6.32 -5.24 -7.92
CA ILE A 44 6.46 -4.74 -6.55
C ILE A 44 7.68 -3.81 -6.51
N LEU A 45 7.49 -2.61 -6.02
CA LEU A 45 8.53 -1.60 -5.84
C LEU A 45 8.74 -1.38 -4.34
N ALA A 46 9.80 -1.96 -3.78
CA ALA A 46 10.23 -1.71 -2.41
C ALA A 46 11.08 -0.43 -2.41
N VAL A 47 10.54 0.66 -1.90
CA VAL A 47 11.17 1.99 -1.97
C VAL A 47 11.70 2.38 -0.60
N ASN A 48 12.98 2.71 -0.54
CA ASN A 48 13.62 3.17 0.70
C ASN A 48 12.99 4.47 1.22
N ALA A 49 12.38 4.40 2.39
CA ALA A 49 11.78 5.53 3.11
C ALA A 49 12.71 6.10 4.21
N GLY A 50 13.98 5.71 4.20
CA GLY A 50 14.97 6.11 5.21
C GLY A 50 15.31 4.98 6.17
N SER A 51 15.23 3.73 5.73
CA SER A 51 15.63 2.57 6.53
C SER A 51 17.11 2.66 6.90
N SER A 52 17.41 2.41 8.17
CA SER A 52 18.74 2.29 8.75
C SER A 52 19.07 0.86 9.23
N ASP A 53 18.06 -0.03 9.25
CA ASP A 53 18.19 -1.44 9.57
C ASP A 53 18.40 -2.34 8.33
N ASN A 54 18.25 -3.66 8.48
CA ASN A 54 18.42 -4.62 7.38
C ASN A 54 17.22 -4.72 6.43
N SER A 55 16.18 -3.92 6.57
CA SER A 55 14.95 -4.01 5.75
C SER A 55 15.21 -4.01 4.26
N LEU A 56 16.09 -3.13 3.78
CA LEU A 56 16.42 -3.06 2.35
C LEU A 56 17.27 -4.24 1.86
N SER A 57 18.18 -4.72 2.70
CA SER A 57 18.97 -5.92 2.40
C SER A 57 18.06 -7.14 2.25
N ILE A 58 17.06 -7.29 3.13
CA ILE A 58 16.04 -8.34 3.05
C ILE A 58 15.23 -8.20 1.74
N ALA A 59 14.80 -7.00 1.40
CA ALA A 59 14.07 -6.75 0.15
C ALA A 59 14.94 -7.06 -1.08
N ALA A 60 16.23 -6.72 -1.06
CA ALA A 60 17.17 -7.01 -2.14
C ALA A 60 17.39 -8.50 -2.34
N ILE A 61 17.54 -9.27 -1.26
CA ILE A 61 17.65 -10.74 -1.31
C ILE A 61 16.37 -11.34 -1.92
N LEU A 62 15.21 -10.84 -1.54
CA LEU A 62 13.94 -11.30 -2.09
C LEU A 62 13.77 -10.96 -3.57
N ALA A 63 14.35 -9.86 -4.04
CA ALA A 63 14.29 -9.48 -5.46
C ALA A 63 14.97 -10.51 -6.39
N GLY A 64 15.93 -11.29 -5.88
CA GLY A 64 16.51 -12.43 -6.61
C GLY A 64 15.54 -13.61 -6.80
N ASN A 65 14.51 -13.72 -5.96
CA ASN A 65 13.61 -14.88 -5.93
C ASN A 65 12.15 -14.54 -6.28
N ILE A 66 11.75 -13.29 -6.14
CA ILE A 66 10.37 -12.83 -6.43
C ILE A 66 10.37 -12.06 -7.74
N ARG A 67 9.74 -12.65 -8.76
CA ARG A 67 9.66 -12.04 -10.08
C ARG A 67 8.89 -10.70 -10.03
N GLY A 68 9.47 -9.67 -10.64
CA GLY A 68 8.86 -8.33 -10.68
C GLY A 68 9.08 -7.50 -9.42
N LEU A 69 9.82 -8.00 -8.43
CA LEU A 69 10.26 -7.19 -7.29
C LEU A 69 11.50 -6.38 -7.68
N ARG A 70 11.42 -5.08 -7.46
CA ARG A 70 12.54 -4.13 -7.61
C ARG A 70 12.73 -3.34 -6.32
N VAL A 71 13.97 -3.11 -5.94
CA VAL A 71 14.31 -2.25 -4.80
C VAL A 71 14.79 -0.90 -5.33
N LEU A 72 14.18 0.17 -4.85
CA LEU A 72 14.52 1.52 -5.23
C LEU A 72 15.22 2.24 -4.08
N ALA A 73 16.38 2.82 -4.39
CA ALA A 73 17.15 3.61 -3.42
C ALA A 73 16.37 4.86 -2.96
N ARG A 74 16.78 5.39 -1.81
CA ARG A 74 16.25 6.65 -1.27
C ARG A 74 16.58 7.82 -2.17
N GLU A 75 15.59 8.65 -2.45
CA GLU A 75 15.82 9.96 -3.04
C GLU A 75 16.04 11.04 -1.96
N ALA A 76 16.74 12.09 -2.34
CA ALA A 76 16.80 13.32 -1.56
C ALA A 76 15.37 13.85 -1.38
N GLY A 77 14.96 14.11 -0.13
CA GLY A 77 13.62 14.61 0.18
C GLY A 77 12.60 13.57 0.70
N GLY A 78 12.96 12.28 0.75
CA GLY A 78 12.19 11.26 1.48
C GLY A 78 10.73 11.07 1.03
N ARG A 79 10.48 10.98 -0.29
CA ARG A 79 9.14 10.85 -0.88
C ARG A 79 8.95 9.48 -1.54
N PRO A 80 8.90 8.37 -0.78
CA PRO A 80 8.95 7.02 -1.34
C PRO A 80 7.75 6.71 -2.25
N PHE A 81 6.56 7.20 -1.95
CA PHE A 81 5.39 6.99 -2.81
C PHE A 81 5.49 7.73 -4.13
N LEU A 82 6.06 8.94 -4.13
CA LEU A 82 6.29 9.68 -5.37
C LEU A 82 7.34 8.97 -6.22
N ARG A 83 8.45 8.56 -5.60
CA ARG A 83 9.50 7.80 -6.29
C ARG A 83 8.95 6.51 -6.88
N GLY A 84 8.23 5.71 -6.07
CA GLY A 84 7.63 4.47 -6.54
C GLY A 84 6.61 4.70 -7.65
N ALA A 85 5.74 5.70 -7.53
CA ALA A 85 4.73 6.00 -8.54
C ALA A 85 5.32 6.49 -9.87
N SER A 86 6.44 7.22 -9.85
CA SER A 86 7.15 7.65 -11.06
C SER A 86 7.85 6.49 -11.79
N GLU A 87 8.32 5.48 -11.05
CA GLU A 87 8.97 4.29 -11.59
C GLU A 87 7.98 3.15 -11.94
N ALA A 88 6.74 3.30 -11.49
CA ALA A 88 5.69 2.32 -11.70
C ALA A 88 5.28 2.24 -13.18
N ARG A 89 5.11 1.01 -13.66
CA ARG A 89 4.70 0.70 -15.03
C ARG A 89 3.24 0.31 -15.14
N GLY A 90 2.62 -0.12 -14.02
CA GLY A 90 1.23 -0.56 -13.99
C GLY A 90 0.24 0.60 -14.07
N ASP A 91 -0.95 0.32 -14.58
CA ASP A 91 -2.04 1.30 -14.67
C ASP A 91 -2.70 1.55 -13.31
N VAL A 92 -2.59 0.59 -12.40
CA VAL A 92 -3.09 0.67 -11.03
C VAL A 92 -1.93 0.69 -10.05
N LEU A 93 -1.95 1.66 -9.14
CA LEU A 93 -1.05 1.74 -7.99
C LEU A 93 -1.70 1.18 -6.74
N VAL A 94 -0.95 0.39 -5.97
CA VAL A 94 -1.27 0.00 -4.59
C VAL A 94 -0.18 0.56 -3.70
N LEU A 95 -0.52 1.52 -2.83
CA LEU A 95 0.44 2.25 -1.99
C LEU A 95 0.38 1.70 -0.58
N LEU A 96 1.44 1.03 -0.13
CA LEU A 96 1.57 0.37 1.18
C LEU A 96 2.72 0.97 1.98
N GLU A 97 2.59 0.95 3.30
CA GLU A 97 3.72 1.21 4.22
C GLU A 97 4.10 -0.11 4.92
N ALA A 98 5.40 -0.42 4.94
CA ALA A 98 5.91 -1.49 5.79
C ALA A 98 5.67 -1.13 7.28
N GLY A 99 5.49 -2.16 8.13
CA GLY A 99 5.20 -1.95 9.55
C GLY A 99 3.73 -1.69 9.90
N LYS A 100 2.88 -1.36 8.95
CA LYS A 100 1.44 -1.32 9.19
C LYS A 100 0.81 -2.71 9.06
N PRO A 101 -0.19 -3.06 9.90
CA PRO A 101 -0.92 -4.32 9.75
C PRO A 101 -1.76 -4.26 8.46
N VAL A 102 -1.33 -4.97 7.42
CA VAL A 102 -1.98 -4.98 6.11
C VAL A 102 -2.81 -6.25 5.95
N SER A 103 -4.13 -6.09 5.74
CA SER A 103 -4.98 -7.15 5.21
C SER A 103 -5.21 -6.92 3.72
N LEU A 104 -4.81 -7.89 2.89
CA LEU A 104 -4.99 -7.80 1.44
C LEU A 104 -6.37 -8.31 0.98
N ALA A 105 -7.17 -8.88 1.87
CA ALA A 105 -8.51 -9.40 1.53
C ALA A 105 -9.41 -8.41 0.76
N PRO A 106 -9.42 -7.08 1.08
CA PRO A 106 -10.25 -6.13 0.33
C PRO A 106 -9.64 -5.68 -1.00
N LEU A 107 -8.44 -6.14 -1.40
CA LEU A 107 -7.79 -5.68 -2.63
C LEU A 107 -8.62 -6.02 -3.88
N GLY A 108 -9.15 -7.24 -3.97
CA GLY A 108 -10.01 -7.63 -5.09
C GLY A 108 -11.25 -6.75 -5.23
N TRP A 109 -11.89 -6.43 -4.11
CA TRP A 109 -13.01 -5.48 -4.08
C TRP A 109 -12.58 -4.07 -4.54
N ALA A 110 -11.44 -3.57 -4.05
CA ALA A 110 -10.93 -2.27 -4.45
C ALA A 110 -10.65 -2.21 -5.97
N LEU A 111 -10.03 -3.25 -6.53
CA LEU A 111 -9.80 -3.36 -7.97
C LEU A 111 -11.10 -3.38 -8.77
N SER A 112 -12.14 -4.06 -8.29
CA SER A 112 -13.45 -4.05 -8.96
C SER A 112 -14.11 -2.67 -8.96
N ARG A 113 -13.88 -1.85 -7.91
CA ARG A 113 -14.37 -0.45 -7.88
C ARG A 113 -13.67 0.43 -8.92
N LEU A 114 -12.36 0.24 -9.12
CA LEU A 114 -11.64 0.94 -10.18
C LEU A 114 -12.14 0.49 -11.58
N ALA A 115 -12.36 -0.80 -11.78
CA ALA A 115 -12.94 -1.32 -13.03
C ALA A 115 -14.33 -0.73 -13.29
N GLY A 116 -15.11 -0.45 -12.27
CA GLY A 116 -16.42 0.22 -12.33
C GLY A 116 -16.35 1.75 -12.49
N GLY A 117 -15.19 2.31 -12.82
CA GLY A 117 -15.03 3.73 -13.17
C GLY A 117 -14.55 4.64 -12.05
N ARG A 118 -14.27 4.11 -10.83
CA ARG A 118 -13.68 4.91 -9.75
C ARG A 118 -12.20 5.17 -10.01
N ASP A 119 -11.71 6.32 -9.59
CA ASP A 119 -10.31 6.69 -9.72
C ASP A 119 -9.44 6.14 -8.60
N ALA A 120 -9.97 6.12 -7.39
CA ALA A 120 -9.25 5.64 -6.23
C ALA A 120 -10.16 5.00 -5.17
N VAL A 121 -9.57 4.09 -4.39
CA VAL A 121 -10.15 3.49 -3.20
C VAL A 121 -9.17 3.66 -2.05
N VAL A 122 -9.60 4.32 -0.99
CA VAL A 122 -8.81 4.51 0.22
C VAL A 122 -9.26 3.51 1.28
N LEU A 123 -8.39 2.59 1.61
CA LEU A 123 -8.59 1.61 2.68
C LEU A 123 -7.93 2.17 3.95
N ARG A 124 -8.67 3.04 4.66
CA ARG A 124 -8.16 3.81 5.80
C ARG A 124 -7.46 2.95 6.84
N GLY A 125 -6.27 3.38 7.26
CA GLY A 125 -5.39 2.65 8.16
C GLY A 125 -4.74 1.42 7.54
N ARG A 126 -4.77 1.28 6.22
CA ARG A 126 -4.22 0.12 5.50
C ARG A 126 -3.39 0.52 4.30
N TYR A 127 -4.03 0.97 3.21
CA TYR A 127 -3.38 1.33 1.94
C TYR A 127 -4.35 2.04 0.98
N VAL A 128 -3.78 2.58 -0.09
CA VAL A 128 -4.53 3.21 -1.19
C VAL A 128 -4.41 2.35 -2.45
N VAL A 129 -5.50 2.20 -3.18
CA VAL A 129 -5.55 1.60 -4.53
C VAL A 129 -6.09 2.65 -5.48
N ALA A 130 -5.35 3.01 -6.53
CA ALA A 130 -5.76 4.10 -7.40
C ALA A 130 -5.28 3.90 -8.85
N ARG A 131 -5.98 4.46 -9.82
CA ARG A 131 -5.48 4.61 -11.18
C ARG A 131 -4.24 5.48 -11.17
N ARG A 132 -3.16 5.03 -11.80
CA ARG A 132 -1.86 5.71 -11.74
C ARG A 132 -1.95 7.18 -12.17
N LEU A 133 -2.62 7.46 -13.28
CA LEU A 133 -2.74 8.83 -13.78
C LEU A 133 -3.52 9.76 -12.84
N ALA A 134 -4.56 9.25 -12.18
CA ALA A 134 -5.31 10.01 -11.18
C ALA A 134 -4.53 10.17 -9.87
N ALA A 135 -3.73 9.18 -9.49
CA ALA A 135 -2.97 9.19 -8.24
C ALA A 135 -1.76 10.14 -8.26
N LEU A 136 -1.07 10.27 -9.38
CA LEU A 136 0.17 11.06 -9.47
C LEU A 136 0.03 12.51 -8.97
N PRO A 137 -0.95 13.32 -9.42
CA PRO A 137 -1.10 14.69 -8.92
C PRO A 137 -1.44 14.75 -7.43
N VAL A 138 -2.13 13.72 -6.90
CA VAL A 138 -2.43 13.60 -5.47
C VAL A 138 -1.18 13.29 -4.68
N ILE A 139 -0.38 12.32 -5.13
CA ILE A 139 0.86 11.91 -4.46
C ILE A 139 1.87 13.05 -4.42
N VAL A 140 1.98 13.85 -5.48
CA VAL A 140 2.84 15.04 -5.50
C VAL A 140 2.49 16.00 -4.36
N ARG A 141 1.22 16.15 -4.06
CA ARG A 141 0.72 17.05 -2.99
C ARG A 141 0.66 16.38 -1.60
N ALA A 142 0.54 15.06 -1.55
CA ALA A 142 0.42 14.26 -0.30
C ALA A 142 1.72 13.56 0.12
N SER A 143 2.86 14.00 -0.34
CA SER A 143 4.08 13.22 -0.55
C SER A 143 4.92 12.91 0.69
N ARG A 144 4.40 13.02 1.91
CA ARG A 144 5.12 12.55 3.10
C ARG A 144 4.47 11.24 3.60
N PRO A 145 5.24 10.12 3.70
CA PRO A 145 4.74 8.93 4.36
C PRO A 145 4.51 9.22 5.84
N GLY A 146 3.57 8.54 6.44
CA GLY A 146 3.29 8.67 7.86
C GLY A 146 1.88 8.21 8.23
N LEU A 147 1.55 8.30 9.50
CA LEU A 147 0.32 7.76 10.10
C LEU A 147 -0.99 8.19 9.42
N PHE A 148 -0.96 9.24 8.62
CA PHE A 148 -2.15 9.83 8.00
C PHE A 148 -2.08 9.91 6.48
N PHE A 149 -1.17 9.15 5.83
CA PHE A 149 -1.01 9.24 4.38
C PHE A 149 -2.33 8.96 3.65
N GLU A 150 -3.08 7.94 4.03
CA GLU A 150 -4.35 7.59 3.38
C GLU A 150 -5.40 8.69 3.55
N ALA A 151 -5.46 9.32 4.73
CA ALA A 151 -6.39 10.43 4.98
C ALA A 151 -5.97 11.69 4.21
N LEU A 152 -4.67 11.97 4.14
CA LEU A 152 -4.14 13.08 3.37
C LEU A 152 -4.35 12.86 1.87
N PHE A 153 -4.15 11.63 1.39
CA PHE A 153 -4.44 11.25 0.00
C PHE A 153 -5.91 11.48 -0.33
N GLU A 154 -6.83 10.98 0.49
CA GLU A 154 -8.28 11.14 0.30
C GLU A 154 -8.68 12.60 0.23
N ARG A 155 -8.21 13.42 1.17
CA ARG A 155 -8.48 14.87 1.19
C ARG A 155 -7.96 15.58 -0.07
N ARG A 156 -6.71 15.30 -0.47
CA ARG A 156 -6.10 15.92 -1.65
C ARG A 156 -6.75 15.46 -2.96
N ALA A 157 -7.18 14.20 -3.02
CA ALA A 157 -7.92 13.68 -4.16
C ALA A 157 -9.26 14.40 -4.34
N GLN A 158 -9.99 14.62 -3.23
CA GLN A 158 -11.24 15.39 -3.25
C GLN A 158 -11.04 16.84 -3.69
N GLU A 159 -9.98 17.52 -3.20
CA GLU A 159 -9.61 18.87 -3.63
C GLU A 159 -9.31 18.97 -5.14
N LEU A 160 -8.88 17.87 -5.76
CA LEU A 160 -8.57 17.78 -7.20
C LEU A 160 -9.74 17.24 -8.04
N GLY A 161 -10.92 16.99 -7.42
CA GLY A 161 -12.07 16.43 -8.12
C GLY A 161 -11.93 14.98 -8.55
N ILE A 162 -11.00 14.24 -7.93
CA ILE A 162 -10.76 12.82 -8.20
C ILE A 162 -11.78 11.99 -7.43
N ASP A 163 -12.42 11.05 -8.11
CA ASP A 163 -13.48 10.21 -7.53
C ASP A 163 -12.91 9.13 -6.61
N VAL A 164 -13.09 9.32 -5.30
CA VAL A 164 -12.53 8.47 -4.26
C VAL A 164 -13.62 7.77 -3.46
N VAL A 165 -13.48 6.46 -3.31
CA VAL A 165 -14.29 5.68 -2.36
C VAL A 165 -13.44 5.38 -1.12
N GLY A 166 -13.85 5.93 0.02
CA GLY A 166 -13.26 5.60 1.33
C GLY A 166 -13.94 4.39 1.96
N SER A 167 -13.19 3.36 2.35
CA SER A 167 -13.71 2.38 3.30
C SER A 167 -13.57 2.95 4.71
N ARG A 168 -14.69 3.12 5.41
CA ARG A 168 -14.61 3.38 6.86
C ARG A 168 -13.93 2.18 7.52
N PRO A 169 -12.94 2.37 8.41
CA PRO A 169 -12.50 1.28 9.26
C PRO A 169 -13.76 0.76 9.95
N ARG A 170 -13.96 -0.57 9.95
CA ARG A 170 -14.95 -1.14 10.87
C ARG A 170 -14.59 -0.58 12.25
N ARG A 171 -15.51 0.16 12.87
CA ARG A 171 -15.35 0.55 14.27
C ARG A 171 -14.96 -0.74 14.99
N PRO A 172 -13.87 -0.76 15.77
CA PRO A 172 -13.66 -1.89 16.67
C PRO A 172 -14.98 -2.02 17.40
N THR A 173 -15.59 -3.19 17.33
CA THR A 173 -16.77 -3.51 18.14
C THR A 173 -16.36 -3.09 19.54
N PRO A 174 -17.06 -2.16 20.20
CA PRO A 174 -16.66 -1.78 21.54
C PRO A 174 -16.64 -3.10 22.30
N LEU A 175 -15.42 -3.54 22.67
CA LEU A 175 -15.27 -4.55 23.69
C LEU A 175 -16.14 -4.00 24.81
N LEU A 176 -17.29 -4.66 25.03
CA LEU A 176 -18.18 -4.38 26.13
C LEU A 176 -17.29 -4.07 27.34
N LEU A 177 -17.19 -2.80 27.69
CA LEU A 177 -16.73 -2.37 28.97
C LEU A 177 -17.68 -3.05 29.97
N ARG A 178 -17.34 -4.28 30.34
CA ARG A 178 -17.91 -4.90 31.51
C ARG A 178 -17.65 -3.90 32.64
N PRO A 179 -18.65 -3.41 33.30
CA PRO A 179 -18.46 -2.47 34.40
C PRO A 179 -17.68 -3.18 35.52
N VAL A 180 -16.38 -2.87 35.61
CA VAL A 180 -15.60 -3.11 36.83
C VAL A 180 -15.96 -2.01 37.84
N LEU A 181 -17.23 -1.84 38.11
CA LEU A 181 -17.74 -0.95 39.15
C LEU A 181 -18.70 -1.75 40.04
N ARG A 182 -18.14 -2.75 40.70
CA ARG A 182 -18.78 -3.37 41.88
C ARG A 182 -17.70 -3.93 42.79
N PHE A 183 -16.89 -3.05 43.40
CA PHE A 183 -16.13 -3.38 44.62
C PHE A 183 -15.52 -2.08 45.19
N LEU A 184 -16.38 -1.11 45.57
CA LEU A 184 -16.02 -0.08 46.51
C LEU A 184 -17.32 0.44 47.13
N ALA A 185 -17.99 -0.42 47.91
CA ALA A 185 -18.99 -0.04 48.90
C ALA A 185 -19.22 -1.27 49.79
N ALA A 186 -18.39 -1.42 50.77
CA ALA A 186 -18.60 -2.06 52.07
C ALA A 186 -17.42 -1.68 52.98
#